data_0867ca4936437501f62864802ad6eb7a
#
_entry.id   0867ca4936437501f62864802ad6eb7a
#
_cell.length_a   1.000
_cell.length_b   1.000
_cell.length_c   1.000
_cell.angle_alpha   90.00
_cell.angle_beta   90.00
_cell.angle_gamma   90.00
#
_symmetry.space_group_name_H-M   'P 1'
#
loop_
_entity.id
_entity.type
_entity.pdbx_description
1 polymer ?
#
loop_
_entity_poly.entity_id
_entity_poly.type
_entity_poly.pdbx_seq_one_letter_code
_entity_poly.pdbx_strand_id
1 'polypeptide(L)'
;MEQIEKIFKIRENHTTVKTEIIAGLTTFMTMAYIIALNPNLLTGFGAEGQNLWNGVFLATCIASFIGMMVMAFVANKPFAMAPGMGLNSFFAVVVANIVGMTGMSYLESFQSALCIILLEGIIFIILSVLNIRDKIVNAIPLGVRLGISPAIGLMLLNIGVGSNAGIYSENGGPFFVMRDFFGALTPSVAQDAMGSGYTQMVLTVVTMFIGLFVIIVLAQRGVKAAVILGMLAASVIYWAGEAIFLGTNPFAGLEGASFVPPFADMAETTLFHFDFAGFVKIGWFTAITLIITFCIIDMFDTIGTLVGTASRAGMVDKDGNMPQMKEALLADAVGTVAGALTGTSTVTTFVESASGVEAGGRTGLTAFTTGILFLACMFIAPIAAIIPAAATSSALIYVGILMISGLSKVDFTDIYQTVPAAIMLISMPISGSIGHGIGLALISYTIMKVFTGKAKDVSVLTYIISAIFLLKFFLVV
;
A
#
# COMPACT_ATOMS: atom_id res chain seq x y z
N MET A 1 -0.65 -35.52 -6.62
CA MET A 1 -1.92 -34.84 -6.95
C MET A 1 -2.98 -35.07 -5.88
N GLU A 2 -3.27 -36.30 -5.51
CA GLU A 2 -4.27 -36.60 -4.47
C GLU A 2 -4.04 -35.90 -3.11
N GLN A 3 -2.81 -35.80 -2.66
CA GLN A 3 -2.50 -35.08 -1.41
C GLN A 3 -2.80 -33.58 -1.52
N ILE A 4 -2.49 -32.92 -2.63
CA ILE A 4 -2.79 -31.50 -2.88
C ILE A 4 -4.31 -31.27 -2.91
N GLU A 5 -5.04 -32.14 -3.60
CA GLU A 5 -6.51 -32.09 -3.65
C GLU A 5 -7.13 -32.20 -2.26
N LYS A 6 -6.56 -33.02 -1.37
CA LYS A 6 -7.05 -33.21 0.00
C LYS A 6 -6.69 -32.03 0.91
N ILE A 7 -5.46 -31.50 0.83
CA ILE A 7 -5.00 -30.38 1.66
C ILE A 7 -5.85 -29.13 1.38
N PHE A 8 -6.04 -28.79 0.11
CA PHE A 8 -6.76 -27.56 -0.28
C PHE A 8 -8.26 -27.80 -0.52
N LYS A 9 -8.78 -29.00 -0.25
CA LYS A 9 -10.20 -29.34 -0.43
C LYS A 9 -10.74 -28.98 -1.82
N ILE A 10 -9.95 -29.28 -2.86
CA ILE A 10 -10.19 -28.86 -4.25
C ILE A 10 -11.57 -29.31 -4.73
N ARG A 11 -11.94 -30.58 -4.51
CA ARG A 11 -13.22 -31.15 -4.94
C ARG A 11 -14.40 -30.56 -4.18
N GLU A 12 -14.24 -30.29 -2.89
CA GLU A 12 -15.27 -29.66 -2.05
C GLU A 12 -15.62 -28.25 -2.51
N ASN A 13 -14.61 -27.54 -3.06
CA ASN A 13 -14.74 -26.17 -3.59
C ASN A 13 -15.04 -26.14 -5.11
N HIS A 14 -15.43 -27.28 -5.72
CA HIS A 14 -15.82 -27.38 -7.13
C HIS A 14 -14.80 -26.79 -8.12
N THR A 15 -13.52 -27.00 -7.88
CA THR A 15 -12.42 -26.49 -8.72
C THR A 15 -11.44 -27.61 -9.10
N THR A 16 -10.37 -27.29 -9.80
CA THR A 16 -9.31 -28.22 -10.19
C THR A 16 -7.94 -27.64 -9.87
N VAL A 17 -6.94 -28.51 -9.66
CA VAL A 17 -5.55 -28.08 -9.42
C VAL A 17 -5.05 -27.18 -10.55
N LYS A 18 -5.39 -27.50 -11.82
CA LYS A 18 -5.00 -26.69 -12.98
C LYS A 18 -5.63 -25.29 -12.92
N THR A 19 -6.92 -25.20 -12.59
CA THR A 19 -7.64 -23.93 -12.46
C THR A 19 -7.03 -23.06 -11.36
N GLU A 20 -6.73 -23.65 -10.21
CA GLU A 20 -6.12 -22.95 -9.07
C GLU A 20 -4.72 -22.39 -9.40
N ILE A 21 -3.89 -23.18 -10.10
CA ILE A 21 -2.56 -22.71 -10.55
C ILE A 21 -2.69 -21.56 -11.56
N ILE A 22 -3.60 -21.67 -12.53
CA ILE A 22 -3.86 -20.60 -13.50
C ILE A 22 -4.39 -19.34 -12.79
N ALA A 23 -5.28 -19.51 -11.81
CA ALA A 23 -5.77 -18.40 -11.00
C ALA A 23 -4.67 -17.74 -10.20
N GLY A 24 -3.77 -18.51 -9.59
CA GLY A 24 -2.60 -17.97 -8.87
C GLY A 24 -1.63 -17.21 -9.78
N LEU A 25 -1.37 -17.74 -10.97
CA LEU A 25 -0.56 -17.03 -11.99
C LEU A 25 -1.25 -15.72 -12.43
N THR A 26 -2.57 -15.74 -12.62
CA THR A 26 -3.35 -14.56 -12.98
C THR A 26 -3.28 -13.49 -11.89
N THR A 27 -3.45 -13.89 -10.63
CA THR A 27 -3.31 -12.97 -9.48
C THR A 27 -1.89 -12.38 -9.43
N PHE A 28 -0.87 -13.23 -9.54
CA PHE A 28 0.51 -12.78 -9.56
C PHE A 28 0.75 -11.71 -10.64
N MET A 29 0.32 -11.95 -11.87
CA MET A 29 0.50 -11.00 -12.98
C MET A 29 -0.19 -9.66 -12.75
N THR A 30 -1.29 -9.63 -12.00
CA THR A 30 -2.01 -8.38 -11.70
C THR A 30 -1.36 -7.59 -10.57
N MET A 31 -0.63 -8.23 -9.67
CA MET A 31 -0.04 -7.57 -8.49
C MET A 31 1.50 -7.55 -8.49
N ALA A 32 2.16 -8.15 -9.47
CA ALA A 32 3.64 -8.22 -9.53
C ALA A 32 4.33 -6.84 -9.58
N TYR A 33 3.61 -5.78 -9.96
CA TYR A 33 4.12 -4.41 -9.93
C TYR A 33 4.60 -3.98 -8.54
N ILE A 34 4.04 -4.55 -7.47
CA ILE A 34 4.39 -4.22 -6.09
C ILE A 34 5.86 -4.53 -5.76
N ILE A 35 6.43 -5.52 -6.45
CA ILE A 35 7.81 -5.98 -6.23
C ILE A 35 8.83 -4.87 -6.52
N ALA A 36 8.55 -4.02 -7.51
CA ALA A 36 9.37 -2.85 -7.81
C ALA A 36 8.85 -1.58 -7.12
N LEU A 37 7.52 -1.42 -7.03
CA LEU A 37 6.92 -0.22 -6.50
C LEU A 37 7.14 -0.07 -4.98
N ASN A 38 7.02 -1.16 -4.21
CA ASN A 38 7.17 -1.09 -2.76
C ASN A 38 8.57 -0.64 -2.32
N PRO A 39 9.68 -1.27 -2.77
CA PRO A 39 11.00 -0.80 -2.39
C PRO A 39 11.25 0.64 -2.85
N ASN A 40 10.83 1.03 -4.06
CA ASN A 40 10.97 2.41 -4.52
C ASN A 40 10.26 3.38 -3.56
N LEU A 41 9.02 3.09 -3.19
CA LEU A 41 8.23 3.97 -2.32
C LEU A 41 8.83 4.08 -0.91
N LEU A 42 9.27 2.96 -0.34
CA LEU A 42 9.78 2.92 1.04
C LEU A 42 11.23 3.43 1.17
N THR A 43 11.95 3.58 0.07
CA THR A 43 13.34 4.09 0.08
C THR A 43 13.46 5.47 -0.58
N GLY A 44 12.38 6.26 -0.56
CA GLY A 44 12.39 7.60 -1.15
C GLY A 44 12.74 7.59 -2.64
N PHE A 45 12.24 6.60 -3.38
CA PHE A 45 12.49 6.39 -4.82
C PHE A 45 13.98 6.24 -5.18
N GLY A 46 14.71 5.54 -4.30
CA GLY A 46 16.13 5.23 -4.49
C GLY A 46 17.08 6.27 -3.89
N ALA A 47 16.58 7.35 -3.30
CA ALA A 47 17.41 8.37 -2.65
C ALA A 47 18.21 7.83 -1.46
N GLU A 48 17.71 6.77 -0.81
CA GLU A 48 18.27 6.23 0.45
C GLU A 48 19.26 5.07 0.26
N GLY A 49 19.69 4.85 -0.98
CA GLY A 49 20.74 3.89 -1.31
C GLY A 49 20.26 2.49 -1.66
N GLN A 50 21.09 1.78 -2.42
CA GLN A 50 20.77 0.47 -2.99
C GLN A 50 20.65 -0.63 -1.93
N ASN A 51 21.43 -0.59 -0.84
CA ASN A 51 21.38 -1.63 0.20
C ASN A 51 20.04 -1.68 0.90
N LEU A 52 19.47 -0.51 1.26
CA LEU A 52 18.13 -0.44 1.86
C LEU A 52 17.07 -0.88 0.84
N TRP A 53 17.20 -0.45 -0.42
CA TRP A 53 16.30 -0.86 -1.49
C TRP A 53 16.29 -2.39 -1.66
N ASN A 54 17.46 -3.03 -1.69
CA ASN A 54 17.63 -4.47 -1.77
C ASN A 54 17.00 -5.19 -0.56
N GLY A 55 17.20 -4.66 0.64
CA GLY A 55 16.58 -5.18 1.86
C GLY A 55 15.05 -5.14 1.79
N VAL A 56 14.45 -4.02 1.41
CA VAL A 56 12.99 -3.86 1.28
C VAL A 56 12.44 -4.72 0.13
N PHE A 57 13.18 -4.86 -0.97
CA PHE A 57 12.79 -5.74 -2.08
C PHE A 57 12.66 -7.20 -1.62
N LEU A 58 13.67 -7.74 -0.93
CA LEU A 58 13.62 -9.09 -0.39
C LEU A 58 12.52 -9.22 0.68
N ALA A 59 12.38 -8.24 1.55
CA ALA A 59 11.33 -8.19 2.56
C ALA A 59 9.93 -8.26 1.91
N THR A 60 9.72 -7.53 0.81
CA THR A 60 8.47 -7.57 0.03
C THR A 60 8.16 -8.98 -0.46
N CYS A 61 9.14 -9.67 -1.03
CA CYS A 61 8.96 -11.04 -1.53
C CYS A 61 8.70 -12.04 -0.39
N ILE A 62 9.50 -11.98 0.67
CA ILE A 62 9.45 -12.95 1.78
C ILE A 62 8.20 -12.75 2.63
N ALA A 63 7.88 -11.51 3.03
CA ALA A 63 6.71 -11.23 3.85
C ALA A 63 5.41 -11.56 3.11
N SER A 64 5.31 -11.24 1.82
CA SER A 64 4.19 -11.62 0.96
C SER A 64 4.04 -13.15 0.90
N PHE A 65 5.15 -13.88 0.71
CA PHE A 65 5.14 -15.33 0.73
C PHE A 65 4.63 -15.88 2.06
N ILE A 66 5.15 -15.40 3.20
CA ILE A 66 4.73 -15.87 4.53
C ILE A 66 3.23 -15.61 4.75
N GLY A 67 2.73 -14.41 4.47
CA GLY A 67 1.32 -14.08 4.59
C GLY A 67 0.44 -14.98 3.71
N MET A 68 0.84 -15.19 2.45
CA MET A 68 0.13 -16.08 1.52
C MET A 68 0.19 -17.56 1.93
N MET A 69 1.25 -18.01 2.62
CA MET A 69 1.28 -19.38 3.17
C MET A 69 0.25 -19.55 4.29
N VAL A 70 0.14 -18.57 5.19
CA VAL A 70 -0.90 -18.61 6.23
C VAL A 70 -2.30 -18.53 5.61
N MET A 71 -2.52 -17.67 4.63
CA MET A 71 -3.78 -17.57 3.88
C MET A 71 -4.12 -18.91 3.19
N ALA A 72 -3.12 -19.56 2.60
CA ALA A 72 -3.28 -20.82 1.88
C ALA A 72 -3.63 -22.01 2.81
N PHE A 73 -2.87 -22.17 3.90
CA PHE A 73 -2.98 -23.38 4.72
C PHE A 73 -3.92 -23.25 5.92
N VAL A 74 -4.11 -22.01 6.44
CA VAL A 74 -4.97 -21.78 7.61
C VAL A 74 -6.36 -21.34 7.17
N ALA A 75 -6.47 -20.33 6.32
CA ALA A 75 -7.76 -19.85 5.82
C ALA A 75 -8.29 -20.64 4.63
N ASN A 76 -7.43 -21.29 3.87
CA ASN A 76 -7.75 -21.99 2.61
C ASN A 76 -8.54 -21.09 1.65
N LYS A 77 -8.07 -19.84 1.43
CA LYS A 77 -8.71 -18.85 0.56
C LYS A 77 -7.79 -18.43 -0.59
N PRO A 78 -8.38 -18.07 -1.76
CA PRO A 78 -7.64 -17.73 -2.97
C PRO A 78 -7.11 -16.28 -2.95
N PHE A 79 -6.87 -15.71 -1.78
CA PHE A 79 -6.49 -14.30 -1.64
C PHE A 79 -4.98 -14.14 -1.51
N ALA A 80 -4.41 -13.31 -2.37
CA ALA A 80 -3.00 -12.98 -2.32
C ALA A 80 -2.77 -11.77 -1.41
N MET A 81 -1.58 -11.73 -0.83
CA MET A 81 -1.18 -10.74 0.16
C MET A 81 0.17 -10.13 -0.22
N ALA A 82 0.31 -8.84 0.01
CA ALA A 82 1.57 -8.11 -0.16
C ALA A 82 1.54 -6.82 0.67
N PRO A 83 2.66 -6.07 0.77
CA PRO A 83 2.66 -4.76 1.43
C PRO A 83 1.63 -3.83 0.80
N GLY A 84 0.65 -3.36 1.61
CA GLY A 84 -0.50 -2.60 1.13
C GLY A 84 -0.14 -1.17 0.69
N MET A 85 -0.52 -0.75 -0.53
CA MET A 85 -0.09 0.53 -1.09
C MET A 85 -0.45 1.75 -0.23
N GLY A 86 -1.63 1.77 0.36
CA GLY A 86 -2.05 2.84 1.26
C GLY A 86 -1.19 2.90 2.52
N LEU A 87 -0.96 1.75 3.14
CA LEU A 87 -0.14 1.60 4.34
C LEU A 87 1.34 1.88 4.06
N ASN A 88 1.85 1.47 2.89
CA ASN A 88 3.22 1.76 2.46
C ASN A 88 3.45 3.26 2.31
N SER A 89 2.51 3.96 1.68
CA SER A 89 2.59 5.42 1.51
C SER A 89 2.55 6.11 2.86
N PHE A 90 1.70 5.64 3.77
CA PHE A 90 1.65 6.18 5.12
C PHE A 90 2.94 5.88 5.90
N PHE A 91 3.50 4.67 5.76
CA PHE A 91 4.77 4.31 6.37
C PHE A 91 5.92 5.23 5.89
N ALA A 92 6.03 5.47 4.58
CA ALA A 92 7.04 6.37 4.02
C ALA A 92 6.91 7.80 4.58
N VAL A 93 5.68 8.33 4.69
CA VAL A 93 5.41 9.62 5.31
C VAL A 93 5.78 9.61 6.80
N VAL A 94 5.48 8.54 7.52
CA VAL A 94 5.84 8.41 8.95
C VAL A 94 7.36 8.41 9.12
N VAL A 95 8.11 7.68 8.28
CA VAL A 95 9.59 7.70 8.30
C VAL A 95 10.11 9.12 8.07
N ALA A 96 9.61 9.82 7.04
CA ALA A 96 10.02 11.20 6.74
C ALA A 96 9.71 12.16 7.92
N ASN A 97 8.56 12.00 8.57
CA ASN A 97 8.19 12.78 9.74
C ASN A 97 9.11 12.48 10.94
N ILE A 98 9.49 11.21 11.15
CA ILE A 98 10.43 10.84 12.23
C ILE A 98 11.79 11.49 11.97
N VAL A 99 12.30 11.46 10.74
CA VAL A 99 13.53 12.20 10.36
C VAL A 99 13.41 13.68 10.74
N GLY A 100 12.32 14.33 10.34
CA GLY A 100 12.10 15.77 10.61
C GLY A 100 12.00 16.11 12.09
N MET A 101 11.36 15.26 12.89
CA MET A 101 11.16 15.49 14.33
C MET A 101 12.39 15.18 15.16
N THR A 102 13.15 14.16 14.79
CA THR A 102 14.22 13.61 15.65
C THR A 102 15.62 13.94 15.17
N GLY A 103 15.79 14.33 13.91
CA GLY A 103 17.09 14.53 13.26
C GLY A 103 17.89 13.23 13.04
N MET A 104 17.27 12.06 13.20
CA MET A 104 17.88 10.76 12.90
C MET A 104 18.06 10.57 11.40
N SER A 105 18.98 9.68 11.00
CA SER A 105 19.09 9.26 9.61
C SER A 105 17.81 8.59 9.11
N TYR A 106 17.64 8.50 7.80
CA TYR A 106 16.48 7.80 7.22
C TYR A 106 16.43 6.34 7.65
N LEU A 107 17.57 5.64 7.63
CA LEU A 107 17.65 4.23 8.03
C LEU A 107 17.25 4.03 9.50
N GLU A 108 17.76 4.84 10.43
CA GLU A 108 17.37 4.77 11.85
C GLU A 108 15.88 5.06 12.02
N SER A 109 15.35 6.04 11.31
CA SER A 109 13.94 6.40 11.33
C SER A 109 13.06 5.30 10.74
N PHE A 110 13.52 4.64 9.68
CA PHE A 110 12.89 3.48 9.06
C PHE A 110 12.82 2.31 10.06
N GLN A 111 13.94 1.97 10.70
CA GLN A 111 14.01 0.90 11.70
C GLN A 111 13.18 1.21 12.96
N SER A 112 13.07 2.48 13.34
CA SER A 112 12.15 2.93 14.40
C SER A 112 10.68 2.78 14.00
N ALA A 113 10.35 3.08 12.73
CA ALA A 113 9.00 2.89 12.19
C ALA A 113 8.63 1.39 12.09
N LEU A 114 9.58 0.50 11.82
CA LEU A 114 9.35 -0.95 11.88
C LEU A 114 8.92 -1.43 13.26
N CYS A 115 9.37 -0.78 14.36
CA CYS A 115 8.87 -1.06 15.72
C CYS A 115 7.35 -0.81 15.82
N ILE A 116 6.85 0.25 15.15
CA ILE A 116 5.42 0.58 15.12
C ILE A 116 4.65 -0.54 14.42
N ILE A 117 5.11 -0.99 13.25
CA ILE A 117 4.48 -2.07 12.47
C ILE A 117 4.52 -3.41 13.22
N LEU A 118 5.62 -3.69 13.92
CA LEU A 118 5.72 -4.90 14.75
C LEU A 118 4.67 -4.89 15.86
N LEU A 119 4.51 -3.77 16.56
CA LEU A 119 3.51 -3.62 17.62
C LEU A 119 2.09 -3.68 17.08
N GLU A 120 1.84 -3.05 15.94
CA GLU A 120 0.58 -3.17 15.19
C GLU A 120 0.24 -4.64 14.91
N GLY A 121 1.15 -5.38 14.27
CA GLY A 121 0.94 -6.79 13.93
C GLY A 121 0.70 -7.68 15.14
N ILE A 122 1.43 -7.47 16.26
CA ILE A 122 1.21 -8.19 17.51
C ILE A 122 -0.19 -7.88 18.08
N ILE A 123 -0.59 -6.62 18.10
CA ILE A 123 -1.94 -6.21 18.51
C ILE A 123 -2.99 -6.91 17.63
N PHE A 124 -2.76 -6.97 16.34
CA PHE A 124 -3.68 -7.63 15.41
C PHE A 124 -3.80 -9.14 15.61
N ILE A 125 -2.71 -9.82 15.90
CA ILE A 125 -2.77 -11.25 16.27
C ILE A 125 -3.67 -11.41 17.51
N ILE A 126 -3.44 -10.60 18.54
CA ILE A 126 -4.24 -10.65 19.78
C ILE A 126 -5.72 -10.39 19.48
N LEU A 127 -6.04 -9.33 18.75
CA LEU A 127 -7.42 -8.95 18.39
C LEU A 127 -8.11 -10.02 17.52
N SER A 128 -7.37 -10.67 16.61
CA SER A 128 -7.89 -11.73 15.75
C SER A 128 -8.18 -13.01 16.54
N VAL A 129 -7.28 -13.39 17.45
CA VAL A 129 -7.48 -14.56 18.34
C VAL A 129 -8.68 -14.33 19.26
N LEU A 130 -8.84 -13.14 19.81
CA LEU A 130 -9.93 -12.78 20.73
C LEU A 130 -11.27 -12.47 20.03
N ASN A 131 -11.33 -12.46 18.69
CA ASN A 131 -12.53 -12.09 17.91
C ASN A 131 -13.07 -10.67 18.23
N ILE A 132 -12.20 -9.71 18.51
CA ILE A 132 -12.59 -8.35 18.88
C ILE A 132 -12.62 -7.42 17.66
N ARG A 133 -11.92 -7.77 16.55
CA ARG A 133 -11.81 -6.93 15.33
C ARG A 133 -13.16 -6.47 14.81
N ASP A 134 -14.14 -7.36 14.67
CA ASP A 134 -15.47 -7.03 14.17
C ASP A 134 -16.19 -5.99 15.04
N LYS A 135 -16.01 -6.06 16.36
CA LYS A 135 -16.60 -5.08 17.29
C LYS A 135 -15.97 -3.70 17.12
N ILE A 136 -14.66 -3.63 16.92
CA ILE A 136 -13.94 -2.37 16.69
C ILE A 136 -14.37 -1.76 15.36
N VAL A 137 -14.43 -2.55 14.30
CA VAL A 137 -14.87 -2.09 12.97
C VAL A 137 -16.26 -1.50 13.02
N ASN A 138 -17.20 -2.19 13.68
CA ASN A 138 -18.58 -1.72 13.81
C ASN A 138 -18.73 -0.49 14.72
N ALA A 139 -17.77 -0.21 15.59
CA ALA A 139 -17.75 0.96 16.44
C ALA A 139 -17.35 2.24 15.69
N ILE A 140 -16.64 2.13 14.56
CA ILE A 140 -16.20 3.30 13.77
C ILE A 140 -17.32 3.72 12.79
N PRO A 141 -17.60 5.04 12.67
CA PRO A 141 -18.66 5.57 11.82
C PRO A 141 -18.55 5.13 10.36
N LEU A 142 -19.68 4.81 9.74
CA LEU A 142 -19.73 4.29 8.37
C LEU A 142 -19.08 5.25 7.36
N GLY A 143 -19.34 6.56 7.46
CA GLY A 143 -18.74 7.56 6.58
C GLY A 143 -17.21 7.62 6.67
N VAL A 144 -16.66 7.39 7.88
CA VAL A 144 -15.21 7.27 8.06
C VAL A 144 -14.69 6.01 7.36
N ARG A 145 -15.32 4.86 7.62
CA ARG A 145 -14.90 3.57 7.01
C ARG A 145 -14.89 3.62 5.48
N LEU A 146 -15.95 4.14 4.89
CA LEU A 146 -16.10 4.22 3.43
C LEU A 146 -15.21 5.28 2.79
N GLY A 147 -14.85 6.34 3.53
CA GLY A 147 -14.02 7.44 3.04
C GLY A 147 -12.52 7.16 3.07
N ILE A 148 -12.03 6.17 3.87
CA ILE A 148 -10.58 5.90 4.01
C ILE A 148 -9.95 5.54 2.67
N SER A 149 -10.42 4.50 2.00
CA SER A 149 -9.84 4.02 0.74
C SER A 149 -9.84 5.09 -0.37
N PRO A 150 -10.92 5.82 -0.64
CA PRO A 150 -10.89 6.92 -1.60
C PRO A 150 -9.93 8.05 -1.25
N ALA A 151 -9.82 8.41 0.03
CA ALA A 151 -8.93 9.48 0.47
C ALA A 151 -7.46 9.07 0.33
N ILE A 152 -7.13 7.80 0.63
CA ILE A 152 -5.82 7.21 0.33
C ILE A 152 -5.57 7.22 -1.18
N GLY A 153 -6.59 6.88 -2.00
CA GLY A 153 -6.47 6.94 -3.46
C GLY A 153 -6.06 8.32 -3.96
N LEU A 154 -6.66 9.41 -3.45
CA LEU A 154 -6.25 10.78 -3.76
C LEU A 154 -4.83 11.09 -3.28
N MET A 155 -4.42 10.58 -2.13
CA MET A 155 -3.04 10.74 -1.65
C MET A 155 -2.04 10.02 -2.56
N LEU A 156 -2.36 8.80 -3.04
CA LEU A 156 -1.52 8.08 -4.00
C LEU A 156 -1.38 8.82 -5.33
N LEU A 157 -2.45 9.44 -5.83
CA LEU A 157 -2.40 10.31 -7.01
C LEU A 157 -1.42 11.46 -6.79
N ASN A 158 -1.50 12.12 -5.64
CA ASN A 158 -0.61 13.22 -5.30
C ASN A 158 0.85 12.77 -5.22
N ILE A 159 1.15 11.63 -4.59
CA ILE A 159 2.50 11.07 -4.52
C ILE A 159 3.00 10.67 -5.92
N GLY A 160 2.16 10.01 -6.73
CA GLY A 160 2.54 9.56 -8.06
C GLY A 160 2.90 10.70 -9.00
N VAL A 161 2.10 11.77 -9.02
CA VAL A 161 2.38 12.97 -9.84
C VAL A 161 3.50 13.81 -9.24
N GLY A 162 3.55 13.97 -7.94
CA GLY A 162 4.48 14.84 -7.23
C GLY A 162 5.84 14.21 -6.98
N SER A 163 5.98 13.51 -5.85
CA SER A 163 7.27 13.00 -5.37
C SER A 163 7.95 12.06 -6.35
N ASN A 164 7.18 11.16 -6.93
CA ASN A 164 7.74 10.09 -7.77
C ASN A 164 8.06 10.57 -9.18
N ALA A 165 7.24 11.45 -9.77
CA ALA A 165 7.51 12.04 -11.07
C ALA A 165 8.43 13.27 -11.01
N GLY A 166 8.73 13.76 -9.82
CA GLY A 166 9.63 14.90 -9.61
C GLY A 166 9.02 16.27 -9.91
N ILE A 167 7.70 16.40 -9.89
CA ILE A 167 6.98 17.65 -10.11
C ILE A 167 6.79 18.41 -8.78
N TYR A 168 7.70 18.32 -7.85
CA TYR A 168 7.68 19.14 -6.63
C TYR A 168 8.46 20.43 -6.83
N SER A 169 7.92 21.56 -6.36
CA SER A 169 8.72 22.71 -6.06
C SER A 169 9.45 22.53 -4.71
N GLU A 170 10.65 23.07 -4.58
CA GLU A 170 11.46 23.01 -3.35
C GLU A 170 10.77 23.57 -2.09
N ASN A 171 9.70 24.35 -2.25
CA ASN A 171 8.92 24.95 -1.17
C ASN A 171 7.72 24.09 -0.71
N GLY A 172 7.72 22.88 -1.08
CA GLY A 172 7.08 21.70 -0.73
C GLY A 172 5.81 21.70 0.11
N GLY A 173 4.67 21.71 -0.53
CA GLY A 173 3.43 21.18 0.04
C GLY A 173 2.65 20.46 -1.03
N PRO A 174 1.82 19.49 -0.69
CA PRO A 174 1.08 18.66 -1.64
C PRO A 174 0.21 19.45 -2.62
N PHE A 175 -0.19 20.69 -2.29
CA PHE A 175 -0.95 21.56 -3.19
C PHE A 175 -0.11 22.28 -4.25
N PHE A 176 1.18 22.47 -4.02
CA PHE A 176 2.04 23.15 -4.97
C PHE A 176 2.23 22.35 -6.26
N VAL A 177 2.10 21.03 -6.21
CA VAL A 177 2.14 20.17 -7.39
C VAL A 177 1.13 20.60 -8.44
N MET A 178 -0.13 20.83 -8.04
CA MET A 178 -1.18 21.26 -8.98
C MET A 178 -0.96 22.69 -9.50
N ARG A 179 -0.40 23.57 -8.68
CA ARG A 179 -0.13 24.96 -9.04
C ARG A 179 0.99 25.09 -10.06
N ASP A 180 2.07 24.32 -9.87
CA ASP A 180 3.28 24.42 -10.70
C ASP A 180 3.32 23.37 -11.82
N PHE A 181 2.33 22.48 -11.92
CA PHE A 181 2.30 21.39 -12.88
C PHE A 181 2.56 21.88 -14.32
N PHE A 182 1.83 22.88 -14.77
CA PHE A 182 2.01 23.45 -16.11
C PHE A 182 3.23 24.35 -16.19
N GLY A 183 3.57 25.06 -15.13
CA GLY A 183 4.78 25.90 -15.04
C GLY A 183 6.05 25.06 -15.09
N ALA A 184 6.08 23.92 -14.40
CA ALA A 184 7.21 23.00 -14.41
C ALA A 184 7.53 22.41 -15.80
N LEU A 185 6.53 22.30 -16.67
CA LEU A 185 6.68 21.82 -18.05
C LEU A 185 7.04 22.96 -19.04
N THR A 186 6.99 24.22 -18.62
CA THR A 186 7.27 25.36 -19.49
C THR A 186 8.80 25.63 -19.53
N PRO A 187 9.47 25.49 -20.69
CA PRO A 187 10.92 25.61 -20.76
C PRO A 187 11.47 26.94 -20.21
N SER A 188 10.77 28.05 -20.49
CA SER A 188 11.19 29.37 -20.04
C SER A 188 11.15 29.60 -18.53
N VAL A 189 10.40 28.77 -17.79
CA VAL A 189 10.26 28.90 -16.31
C VAL A 189 11.09 27.84 -15.60
N ALA A 190 11.04 26.61 -16.09
CA ALA A 190 11.63 25.46 -15.39
C ALA A 190 13.09 25.22 -15.81
N GLN A 191 13.48 25.53 -17.04
CA GLN A 191 14.85 25.32 -17.51
C GLN A 191 15.86 26.23 -16.79
N ASP A 192 15.45 27.46 -16.48
CA ASP A 192 16.29 28.40 -15.71
C ASP A 192 16.43 27.99 -14.25
N ALA A 193 15.39 27.35 -13.67
CA ALA A 193 15.39 26.88 -12.29
C ALA A 193 16.05 25.51 -12.10
N MET A 194 15.89 24.58 -13.07
CA MET A 194 16.33 23.18 -12.95
C MET A 194 17.61 22.86 -13.76
N GLY A 195 18.02 23.72 -14.68
CA GLY A 195 19.22 23.49 -15.50
C GLY A 195 19.18 22.13 -16.24
N SER A 196 20.19 21.31 -16.04
CA SER A 196 20.29 19.98 -16.67
C SER A 196 19.21 18.98 -16.23
N GLY A 197 18.58 19.18 -15.07
CA GLY A 197 17.49 18.33 -14.56
C GLY A 197 16.17 18.47 -15.31
N TYR A 198 15.99 19.57 -16.08
CA TYR A 198 14.74 19.80 -16.81
C TYR A 198 14.40 18.69 -17.82
N THR A 199 15.37 18.28 -18.64
CA THR A 199 15.14 17.22 -19.65
C THR A 199 14.73 15.89 -18.99
N GLN A 200 15.39 15.54 -17.90
CA GLN A 200 15.05 14.33 -17.14
C GLN A 200 13.64 14.40 -16.53
N MET A 201 13.27 15.55 -15.94
CA MET A 201 11.93 15.76 -15.41
C MET A 201 10.86 15.65 -16.49
N VAL A 202 11.03 16.30 -17.65
CA VAL A 202 10.06 16.23 -18.76
C VAL A 202 9.95 14.81 -19.26
N LEU A 203 11.08 14.09 -19.44
CA LEU A 203 11.07 12.67 -19.83
C LEU A 203 10.28 11.83 -18.83
N THR A 204 10.50 12.02 -17.52
CA THR A 204 9.80 11.30 -16.46
C THR A 204 8.30 11.55 -16.52
N VAL A 205 7.88 12.83 -16.61
CA VAL A 205 6.46 13.22 -16.63
C VAL A 205 5.74 12.70 -17.88
N VAL A 206 6.32 12.88 -19.05
CA VAL A 206 5.73 12.42 -20.31
C VAL A 206 5.60 10.89 -20.31
N THR A 207 6.65 10.20 -19.90
CA THR A 207 6.65 8.73 -19.81
C THR A 207 5.62 8.22 -18.81
N MET A 208 5.51 8.87 -17.65
CA MET A 208 4.50 8.55 -16.64
C MET A 208 3.08 8.62 -17.22
N PHE A 209 2.73 9.69 -17.94
CA PHE A 209 1.41 9.80 -18.57
C PHE A 209 1.19 8.76 -19.65
N ILE A 210 2.19 8.49 -20.51
CA ILE A 210 2.08 7.45 -21.53
C ILE A 210 1.85 6.09 -20.85
N GLY A 211 2.63 5.75 -19.83
CA GLY A 211 2.47 4.52 -19.06
C GLY A 211 1.08 4.40 -18.43
N LEU A 212 0.58 5.47 -17.82
CA LEU A 212 -0.76 5.52 -17.24
C LEU A 212 -1.84 5.25 -18.30
N PHE A 213 -1.76 5.89 -19.47
CA PHE A 213 -2.74 5.67 -20.53
C PHE A 213 -2.64 4.26 -21.11
N VAL A 214 -1.44 3.69 -21.23
CA VAL A 214 -1.27 2.28 -21.64
C VAL A 214 -1.94 1.35 -20.64
N ILE A 215 -1.74 1.55 -19.33
CA ILE A 215 -2.41 0.77 -18.27
C ILE A 215 -3.93 0.87 -18.42
N ILE A 216 -4.48 2.09 -18.54
CA ILE A 216 -5.93 2.33 -18.66
C ILE A 216 -6.51 1.62 -19.88
N VAL A 217 -5.86 1.74 -21.04
CA VAL A 217 -6.33 1.12 -22.30
C VAL A 217 -6.29 -0.41 -22.20
N LEU A 218 -5.20 -0.98 -21.65
CA LEU A 218 -5.09 -2.42 -21.46
C LEU A 218 -6.12 -2.94 -20.46
N ALA A 219 -6.31 -2.25 -19.34
CA ALA A 219 -7.30 -2.59 -18.34
C ALA A 219 -8.73 -2.55 -18.93
N GLN A 220 -9.06 -1.51 -19.70
CA GLN A 220 -10.36 -1.39 -20.39
C GLN A 220 -10.59 -2.50 -21.42
N ARG A 221 -9.52 -3.02 -22.02
CA ARG A 221 -9.58 -4.18 -22.91
C ARG A 221 -9.65 -5.52 -22.18
N GLY A 222 -9.69 -5.52 -20.86
CA GLY A 222 -9.77 -6.74 -20.02
C GLY A 222 -8.45 -7.50 -19.91
N VAL A 223 -7.31 -6.87 -20.23
CA VAL A 223 -5.99 -7.49 -20.07
C VAL A 223 -5.66 -7.58 -18.57
N LYS A 224 -5.59 -8.79 -18.02
CA LYS A 224 -5.35 -9.03 -16.59
C LYS A 224 -4.02 -8.44 -16.10
N ALA A 225 -2.96 -8.51 -16.90
CA ALA A 225 -1.63 -7.98 -16.59
C ALA A 225 -1.45 -6.50 -16.95
N ALA A 226 -2.53 -5.70 -17.06
CA ALA A 226 -2.48 -4.32 -17.56
C ALA A 226 -1.45 -3.45 -16.86
N VAL A 227 -1.37 -3.52 -15.53
CA VAL A 227 -0.47 -2.68 -14.73
C VAL A 227 0.99 -2.99 -15.03
N ILE A 228 1.39 -4.26 -14.94
CA ILE A 228 2.79 -4.63 -15.20
C ILE A 228 3.19 -4.41 -16.65
N LEU A 229 2.30 -4.68 -17.61
CA LEU A 229 2.58 -4.42 -19.03
C LEU A 229 2.70 -2.92 -19.32
N GLY A 230 1.88 -2.08 -18.70
CA GLY A 230 1.99 -0.64 -18.82
C GLY A 230 3.26 -0.09 -18.17
N MET A 231 3.67 -0.62 -17.01
CA MET A 231 4.96 -0.29 -16.39
C MET A 231 6.14 -0.68 -17.29
N LEU A 232 6.12 -1.88 -17.87
CA LEU A 232 7.17 -2.31 -18.80
C LEU A 232 7.22 -1.42 -20.04
N ALA A 233 6.07 -1.07 -20.62
CA ALA A 233 6.00 -0.13 -21.74
C ALA A 233 6.57 1.24 -21.37
N ALA A 234 6.21 1.79 -20.22
CA ALA A 234 6.78 3.03 -19.69
C ALA A 234 8.29 2.90 -19.50
N SER A 235 8.76 1.79 -18.92
CA SER A 235 10.20 1.56 -18.73
C SER A 235 10.97 1.57 -20.06
N VAL A 236 10.46 0.87 -21.08
CA VAL A 236 11.10 0.86 -22.40
C VAL A 236 11.17 2.26 -23.00
N ILE A 237 10.09 3.05 -22.91
CA ILE A 237 10.05 4.42 -23.42
C ILE A 237 11.03 5.31 -22.65
N TYR A 238 11.08 5.18 -21.32
CA TYR A 238 11.99 5.94 -20.48
C TYR A 238 13.45 5.62 -20.79
N TRP A 239 13.83 4.34 -20.85
CA TRP A 239 15.18 3.90 -21.18
C TRP A 239 15.62 4.38 -22.58
N ALA A 240 14.71 4.33 -23.56
CA ALA A 240 15.00 4.88 -24.89
C ALA A 240 15.23 6.39 -24.83
N GLY A 241 14.40 7.12 -24.06
CA GLY A 241 14.56 8.55 -23.85
C GLY A 241 15.84 8.91 -23.10
N GLU A 242 16.22 8.14 -22.08
CA GLU A 242 17.48 8.30 -21.36
C GLU A 242 18.69 8.18 -22.30
N ALA A 243 18.72 7.14 -23.11
CA ALA A 243 19.78 6.93 -24.07
C ALA A 243 19.88 8.03 -25.14
N ILE A 244 18.72 8.53 -25.63
CA ILE A 244 18.66 9.51 -26.71
C ILE A 244 18.90 10.96 -26.22
N PHE A 245 18.24 11.34 -25.12
CA PHE A 245 18.21 12.73 -24.67
C PHE A 245 19.21 13.04 -23.57
N LEU A 246 19.56 12.05 -22.72
CA LEU A 246 20.51 12.22 -21.63
C LEU A 246 21.87 11.60 -21.91
N GLY A 247 21.97 10.73 -22.94
CA GLY A 247 23.22 10.06 -23.29
C GLY A 247 23.70 9.05 -22.22
N THR A 248 22.82 8.61 -21.33
CA THR A 248 23.14 7.65 -20.25
C THR A 248 22.78 6.24 -20.67
N ASN A 249 23.52 5.25 -20.14
CA ASN A 249 23.19 3.83 -20.33
C ASN A 249 22.16 3.40 -19.27
N PRO A 250 20.89 3.18 -19.62
CA PRO A 250 19.86 2.80 -18.65
C PRO A 250 20.08 1.41 -18.04
N PHE A 251 20.93 0.59 -18.66
CA PHE A 251 21.26 -0.77 -18.22
C PHE A 251 22.60 -0.86 -17.49
N ALA A 252 23.25 0.26 -17.18
CA ALA A 252 24.52 0.28 -16.46
C ALA A 252 24.43 -0.48 -15.12
N GLY A 253 23.28 -0.41 -14.44
CA GLY A 253 23.02 -1.14 -13.19
C GLY A 253 22.98 -2.68 -13.35
N LEU A 254 22.90 -3.20 -14.58
CA LEU A 254 22.96 -4.65 -14.84
C LEU A 254 24.37 -5.14 -15.14
N GLU A 255 25.32 -4.24 -15.40
CA GLU A 255 26.70 -4.61 -15.71
C GLU A 255 27.36 -5.19 -14.44
N GLY A 256 27.67 -6.49 -14.47
CA GLY A 256 28.23 -7.19 -13.32
C GLY A 256 27.23 -7.50 -12.19
N ALA A 257 25.93 -7.25 -12.39
CA ALA A 257 24.92 -7.51 -11.38
C ALA A 257 24.78 -9.02 -11.08
N SER A 258 24.62 -9.33 -9.81
CA SER A 258 24.36 -10.70 -9.35
C SER A 258 22.85 -10.95 -9.29
N PHE A 259 22.42 -12.07 -9.87
CA PHE A 259 21.05 -12.57 -9.73
C PHE A 259 20.87 -13.45 -8.47
N VAL A 260 21.92 -13.57 -7.65
CA VAL A 260 21.77 -14.14 -6.31
C VAL A 260 21.05 -13.12 -5.43
N PRO A 261 20.00 -13.52 -4.69
CA PRO A 261 19.27 -12.59 -3.83
C PRO A 261 20.23 -11.89 -2.85
N PRO A 262 20.15 -10.55 -2.70
CA PRO A 262 21.07 -9.75 -1.89
C PRO A 262 20.77 -9.87 -0.37
N PHE A 263 20.89 -11.09 0.16
CA PHE A 263 20.63 -11.35 1.58
C PHE A 263 21.57 -10.61 2.53
N ALA A 264 22.79 -10.28 2.09
CA ALA A 264 23.75 -9.50 2.88
C ALA A 264 23.18 -8.11 3.18
N ASP A 265 22.66 -7.42 2.14
CA ASP A 265 22.09 -6.09 2.27
C ASP A 265 20.85 -6.11 3.19
N MET A 266 20.00 -7.14 3.05
CA MET A 266 18.86 -7.34 3.92
C MET A 266 19.28 -7.56 5.38
N ALA A 267 20.31 -8.39 5.60
CA ALA A 267 20.84 -8.65 6.93
C ALA A 267 21.48 -7.42 7.59
N GLU A 268 22.03 -6.50 6.80
CA GLU A 268 22.64 -5.27 7.29
C GLU A 268 21.62 -4.14 7.54
N THR A 269 20.50 -4.12 6.81
CA THR A 269 19.60 -2.96 6.82
C THR A 269 18.25 -3.22 7.45
N THR A 270 17.61 -4.38 7.18
CA THR A 270 16.19 -4.56 7.46
C THR A 270 15.85 -5.79 8.30
N LEU A 271 16.52 -6.94 8.10
CA LEU A 271 16.14 -8.19 8.74
C LEU A 271 16.39 -8.13 10.26
N PHE A 272 15.31 -8.15 11.04
CA PHE A 272 15.32 -7.99 12.50
C PHE A 272 15.97 -6.70 13.00
N HIS A 273 16.15 -5.70 12.14
CA HIS A 273 16.71 -4.41 12.53
C HIS A 273 15.60 -3.49 13.06
N PHE A 274 15.55 -3.37 14.38
CA PHE A 274 14.64 -2.48 15.09
C PHE A 274 15.44 -1.47 15.91
N ASP A 275 15.24 -0.17 15.66
CA ASP A 275 15.80 0.88 16.50
C ASP A 275 14.82 1.25 17.61
N PHE A 276 14.84 0.49 18.71
CA PHE A 276 14.02 0.78 19.88
C PHE A 276 14.43 2.08 20.60
N ALA A 277 15.69 2.50 20.48
CA ALA A 277 16.15 3.76 21.06
C ALA A 277 15.56 4.94 20.28
N GLY A 278 15.58 4.87 18.95
CA GLY A 278 14.92 5.81 18.07
C GLY A 278 13.40 5.82 18.27
N PHE A 279 12.77 4.66 18.42
CA PHE A 279 11.35 4.55 18.73
C PHE A 279 10.96 5.31 20.01
N VAL A 280 11.77 5.25 21.05
CA VAL A 280 11.53 6.03 22.28
C VAL A 280 11.68 7.54 22.05
N LYS A 281 12.59 7.96 21.15
CA LYS A 281 12.75 9.39 20.79
C LYS A 281 11.54 9.97 20.09
N ILE A 282 10.73 9.16 19.40
CA ILE A 282 9.47 9.61 18.77
C ILE A 282 8.48 10.14 19.81
N GLY A 283 8.59 9.67 21.06
CA GLY A 283 7.68 10.00 22.15
C GLY A 283 6.46 9.07 22.21
N TRP A 284 6.11 8.66 23.43
CA TRP A 284 5.05 7.68 23.67
C TRP A 284 3.70 8.04 23.07
N PHE A 285 3.31 9.32 23.13
CA PHE A 285 2.02 9.77 22.65
C PHE A 285 1.94 9.67 21.12
N THR A 286 3.00 10.10 20.42
CA THR A 286 3.11 9.99 18.96
C THR A 286 3.13 8.52 18.54
N ALA A 287 3.92 7.67 19.19
CA ALA A 287 3.99 6.24 18.91
C ALA A 287 2.63 5.56 19.04
N ILE A 288 1.90 5.79 20.14
CA ILE A 288 0.55 5.24 20.37
C ILE A 288 -0.42 5.71 19.26
N THR A 289 -0.41 7.00 18.91
CA THR A 289 -1.31 7.51 17.86
C THR A 289 -0.98 6.94 16.49
N LEU A 290 0.29 6.72 16.17
CA LEU A 290 0.71 6.07 14.93
C LEU A 290 0.28 4.59 14.89
N ILE A 291 0.49 3.83 15.96
CA ILE A 291 0.03 2.44 16.07
C ILE A 291 -1.49 2.36 15.87
N ILE A 292 -2.26 3.20 16.57
CA ILE A 292 -3.73 3.24 16.42
C ILE A 292 -4.11 3.57 14.97
N THR A 293 -3.41 4.50 14.33
CA THR A 293 -3.67 4.90 12.94
C THR A 293 -3.42 3.73 11.98
N PHE A 294 -2.26 3.06 12.09
CA PHE A 294 -1.96 1.88 11.29
C PHE A 294 -3.01 0.78 11.51
N CYS A 295 -3.35 0.48 12.77
CA CYS A 295 -4.39 -0.48 13.11
C CYS A 295 -5.75 -0.16 12.45
N ILE A 296 -6.16 1.11 12.44
CA ILE A 296 -7.43 1.51 11.82
C ILE A 296 -7.36 1.33 10.31
N ILE A 297 -6.30 1.80 9.66
CA ILE A 297 -6.16 1.73 8.20
C ILE A 297 -6.15 0.27 7.74
N ASP A 298 -5.28 -0.55 8.34
CA ASP A 298 -5.12 -1.95 7.97
C ASP A 298 -6.42 -2.74 8.17
N MET A 299 -7.10 -2.51 9.28
CA MET A 299 -8.37 -3.18 9.58
C MET A 299 -9.42 -2.94 8.50
N PHE A 300 -9.54 -1.69 8.01
CA PHE A 300 -10.54 -1.35 6.99
C PHE A 300 -10.11 -1.76 5.59
N ASP A 301 -8.83 -1.65 5.27
CA ASP A 301 -8.29 -2.09 4.00
C ASP A 301 -8.49 -3.60 3.83
N THR A 302 -8.05 -4.37 4.82
CA THR A 302 -8.18 -5.85 4.81
C THR A 302 -9.63 -6.31 4.78
N ILE A 303 -10.49 -5.83 5.68
CA ILE A 303 -11.88 -6.29 5.73
C ILE A 303 -12.63 -5.87 4.46
N GLY A 304 -12.41 -4.64 4.00
CA GLY A 304 -13.00 -4.15 2.76
C GLY A 304 -12.62 -4.99 1.55
N THR A 305 -11.34 -5.35 1.45
CA THR A 305 -10.80 -6.17 0.37
C THR A 305 -11.27 -7.63 0.46
N LEU A 306 -11.22 -8.23 1.66
CA LEU A 306 -11.69 -9.61 1.87
C LEU A 306 -13.17 -9.77 1.53
N VAL A 307 -14.04 -8.91 2.10
CA VAL A 307 -15.48 -8.97 1.84
C VAL A 307 -15.79 -8.65 0.37
N GLY A 308 -15.13 -7.63 -0.19
CA GLY A 308 -15.33 -7.23 -1.58
C GLY A 308 -14.93 -8.34 -2.57
N THR A 309 -13.80 -8.98 -2.35
CA THR A 309 -13.29 -10.06 -3.21
C THR A 309 -14.10 -11.34 -3.00
N ALA A 310 -14.41 -11.70 -1.75
CA ALA A 310 -15.24 -12.86 -1.43
C ALA A 310 -16.66 -12.74 -2.01
N SER A 311 -17.25 -11.54 -1.99
CA SER A 311 -18.56 -11.28 -2.59
C SER A 311 -18.55 -11.51 -4.10
N ARG A 312 -17.53 -11.04 -4.81
CA ARG A 312 -17.35 -11.30 -6.25
C ARG A 312 -17.16 -12.79 -6.55
N ALA A 313 -16.54 -13.51 -5.62
CA ALA A 313 -16.34 -14.96 -5.71
C ALA A 313 -17.59 -15.79 -5.41
N GLY A 314 -18.66 -15.18 -4.91
CA GLY A 314 -19.81 -15.91 -4.37
C GLY A 314 -19.46 -16.71 -3.11
N MET A 315 -18.44 -16.27 -2.35
CA MET A 315 -17.95 -16.93 -1.13
C MET A 315 -18.51 -16.33 0.15
N VAL A 316 -19.48 -15.43 0.04
CA VAL A 316 -20.20 -14.87 1.19
C VAL A 316 -21.51 -15.60 1.43
N ASP A 317 -21.92 -15.68 2.68
CA ASP A 317 -23.23 -16.22 3.05
C ASP A 317 -24.37 -15.20 2.75
N LYS A 318 -25.62 -15.60 3.10
CA LYS A 318 -26.81 -14.75 2.86
C LYS A 318 -26.78 -13.44 3.64
N ASP A 319 -26.01 -13.38 4.72
CA ASP A 319 -25.84 -12.22 5.59
C ASP A 319 -24.62 -11.36 5.18
N GLY A 320 -23.93 -11.76 4.11
CA GLY A 320 -22.75 -11.07 3.58
C GLY A 320 -21.46 -11.40 4.34
N ASN A 321 -21.43 -12.42 5.20
CA ASN A 321 -20.26 -12.82 5.92
C ASN A 321 -19.43 -13.83 5.12
N MET A 322 -18.11 -13.71 5.16
CA MET A 322 -17.20 -14.65 4.54
C MET A 322 -16.86 -15.77 5.53
N PRO A 323 -17.10 -17.05 5.17
CA PRO A 323 -16.59 -18.17 5.96
C PRO A 323 -15.06 -18.10 6.10
N GLN A 324 -14.53 -18.48 7.27
CA GLN A 324 -13.11 -18.39 7.64
C GLN A 324 -12.54 -16.95 7.60
N MET A 325 -13.36 -15.93 7.85
CA MET A 325 -12.92 -14.55 7.98
C MET A 325 -11.85 -14.39 9.08
N LYS A 326 -12.05 -15.06 10.21
CA LYS A 326 -11.09 -15.04 11.33
C LYS A 326 -9.71 -15.55 10.93
N GLU A 327 -9.66 -16.65 10.20
CA GLU A 327 -8.41 -17.25 9.73
C GLU A 327 -7.73 -16.36 8.67
N ALA A 328 -8.52 -15.73 7.80
CA ALA A 328 -8.00 -14.77 6.83
C ALA A 328 -7.44 -13.52 7.51
N LEU A 329 -8.11 -12.99 8.53
CA LEU A 329 -7.63 -11.87 9.35
C LEU A 329 -6.39 -12.24 10.17
N LEU A 330 -6.25 -13.50 10.57
CA LEU A 330 -5.03 -13.98 11.21
C LEU A 330 -3.87 -14.04 10.23
N ALA A 331 -4.11 -14.45 8.97
CA ALA A 331 -3.09 -14.44 7.92
C ALA A 331 -2.56 -13.03 7.68
N ASP A 332 -3.43 -12.04 7.66
CA ASP A 332 -3.12 -10.61 7.57
C ASP A 332 -2.22 -10.15 8.73
N ALA A 333 -2.61 -10.45 9.97
CA ALA A 333 -1.82 -10.11 11.16
C ALA A 333 -0.44 -10.76 11.17
N VAL A 334 -0.33 -12.04 10.78
CA VAL A 334 0.96 -12.75 10.66
C VAL A 334 1.80 -12.17 9.52
N GLY A 335 1.16 -11.82 8.40
CA GLY A 335 1.81 -11.14 7.28
C GLY A 335 2.42 -9.80 7.71
N THR A 336 1.70 -9.00 8.50
CA THR A 336 2.17 -7.72 9.05
C THR A 336 3.38 -7.90 9.98
N VAL A 337 3.33 -8.87 10.89
CA VAL A 337 4.50 -9.21 11.74
C VAL A 337 5.67 -9.66 10.88
N ALA A 338 5.45 -10.52 9.88
CA ALA A 338 6.49 -10.95 8.96
C ALA A 338 7.08 -9.77 8.18
N GLY A 339 6.24 -8.82 7.75
CA GLY A 339 6.65 -7.56 7.12
C GLY A 339 7.62 -6.78 8.01
N ALA A 340 7.24 -6.51 9.25
CA ALA A 340 8.09 -5.80 10.22
C ALA A 340 9.41 -6.52 10.48
N LEU A 341 9.38 -7.85 10.66
CA LEU A 341 10.58 -8.66 10.93
C LEU A 341 11.54 -8.72 9.75
N THR A 342 11.03 -8.68 8.53
CA THR A 342 11.85 -8.74 7.32
C THR A 342 12.27 -7.36 6.81
N GLY A 343 11.54 -6.29 7.18
CA GLY A 343 11.87 -4.92 6.83
C GLY A 343 10.99 -4.30 5.75
N THR A 344 9.70 -4.57 5.78
CA THR A 344 8.69 -3.85 4.99
C THR A 344 7.53 -3.42 5.88
N SER A 345 6.61 -2.64 5.33
CA SER A 345 5.40 -2.20 6.04
C SER A 345 4.37 -3.32 6.17
N THR A 346 3.18 -2.96 6.62
CA THR A 346 2.03 -3.86 6.81
C THR A 346 1.69 -4.64 5.55
N VAL A 347 1.64 -5.98 5.67
CA VAL A 347 1.25 -6.90 4.60
C VAL A 347 -0.24 -7.21 4.73
N THR A 348 -1.00 -6.88 3.71
CA THR A 348 -2.47 -6.99 3.70
C THR A 348 -2.99 -7.71 2.47
N THR A 349 -4.27 -8.06 2.46
CA THR A 349 -4.93 -8.73 1.33
C THR A 349 -5.12 -7.76 0.17
N PHE A 350 -4.74 -8.19 -1.04
CA PHE A 350 -4.79 -7.38 -2.26
C PHE A 350 -6.12 -7.55 -3.01
N VAL A 351 -6.69 -6.43 -3.46
CA VAL A 351 -7.93 -6.41 -4.27
C VAL A 351 -7.74 -7.10 -5.64
N GLU A 352 -6.53 -7.15 -6.14
CA GLU A 352 -6.13 -7.88 -7.37
C GLU A 352 -6.38 -9.38 -7.27
N SER A 353 -6.56 -9.93 -6.07
CA SER A 353 -7.03 -11.31 -5.84
C SER A 353 -8.34 -11.60 -6.58
N ALA A 354 -9.17 -10.56 -6.81
CA ALA A 354 -10.39 -10.69 -7.61
C ALA A 354 -10.11 -11.27 -9.01
N SER A 355 -8.98 -10.95 -9.64
CA SER A 355 -8.61 -11.46 -10.96
C SER A 355 -8.39 -12.97 -10.98
N GLY A 356 -7.75 -13.52 -9.93
CA GLY A 356 -7.60 -14.95 -9.78
C GLY A 356 -8.92 -15.66 -9.45
N VAL A 357 -9.73 -15.03 -8.62
CA VAL A 357 -11.09 -15.50 -8.31
C VAL A 357 -11.96 -15.58 -9.57
N GLU A 358 -11.93 -14.56 -10.41
CA GLU A 358 -12.59 -14.51 -11.72
C GLU A 358 -12.04 -15.58 -12.68
N ALA A 359 -10.76 -15.94 -12.57
CA ALA A 359 -10.14 -17.00 -13.33
C ALA A 359 -10.49 -18.41 -12.79
N GLY A 360 -11.27 -18.50 -11.73
CA GLY A 360 -11.78 -19.73 -11.14
C GLY A 360 -11.10 -20.19 -9.85
N GLY A 361 -10.21 -19.39 -9.26
CA GLY A 361 -9.59 -19.66 -7.96
C GLY A 361 -10.63 -19.67 -6.84
N ARG A 362 -10.56 -20.69 -6.00
CA ARG A 362 -11.53 -20.92 -4.91
C ARG A 362 -10.86 -21.34 -3.60
N THR A 363 -9.61 -21.76 -3.66
CA THR A 363 -8.90 -22.37 -2.53
C THR A 363 -7.55 -21.73 -2.26
N GLY A 364 -6.94 -22.10 -1.14
CA GLY A 364 -5.61 -21.66 -0.77
C GLY A 364 -4.50 -22.04 -1.77
N LEU A 365 -4.75 -22.97 -2.69
CA LEU A 365 -3.77 -23.32 -3.72
C LEU A 365 -3.48 -22.14 -4.67
N THR A 366 -4.47 -21.29 -4.93
CA THR A 366 -4.28 -20.02 -5.66
C THR A 366 -3.30 -19.11 -4.91
N ALA A 367 -3.53 -18.87 -3.62
CA ALA A 367 -2.63 -18.04 -2.80
C ALA A 367 -1.21 -18.66 -2.69
N PHE A 368 -1.14 -19.98 -2.49
CA PHE A 368 0.13 -20.71 -2.47
C PHE A 368 0.92 -20.51 -3.77
N THR A 369 0.27 -20.66 -4.93
CA THR A 369 0.91 -20.47 -6.24
C THR A 369 1.43 -19.06 -6.40
N THR A 370 0.64 -18.04 -6.04
CA THR A 370 1.06 -16.64 -6.07
C THR A 370 2.27 -16.41 -5.15
N GLY A 371 2.24 -16.97 -3.94
CA GLY A 371 3.35 -16.84 -2.98
C GLY A 371 4.66 -17.43 -3.48
N ILE A 372 4.64 -18.59 -4.11
CA ILE A 372 5.84 -19.20 -4.71
C ILE A 372 6.40 -18.31 -5.82
N LEU A 373 5.55 -17.68 -6.62
CA LEU A 373 6.01 -16.78 -7.68
C LEU A 373 6.65 -15.50 -7.08
N PHE A 374 6.11 -14.96 -5.99
CA PHE A 374 6.75 -13.87 -5.25
C PHE A 374 8.12 -14.27 -4.70
N LEU A 375 8.24 -15.46 -4.13
CA LEU A 375 9.53 -15.95 -3.65
C LEU A 375 10.54 -16.14 -4.80
N ALA A 376 10.09 -16.63 -5.97
CA ALA A 376 10.91 -16.74 -7.15
C ALA A 376 11.44 -15.39 -7.67
N CYS A 377 10.68 -14.30 -7.44
CA CYS A 377 11.09 -12.95 -7.84
C CYS A 377 12.32 -12.42 -7.08
N MET A 378 12.72 -13.03 -5.97
CA MET A 378 13.96 -12.62 -5.28
C MET A 378 15.21 -12.70 -6.18
N PHE A 379 15.19 -13.58 -7.19
CA PHE A 379 16.29 -13.75 -8.14
C PHE A 379 16.35 -12.69 -9.26
N ILE A 380 15.35 -11.80 -9.34
CA ILE A 380 15.29 -10.74 -10.36
C ILE A 380 15.51 -9.34 -9.77
N ALA A 381 16.10 -9.22 -8.59
CA ALA A 381 16.37 -7.94 -7.93
C ALA A 381 17.04 -6.91 -8.87
N PRO A 382 18.08 -7.23 -9.64
CA PRO A 382 18.70 -6.26 -10.54
C PRO A 382 17.76 -5.76 -11.63
N ILE A 383 16.85 -6.62 -12.13
CA ILE A 383 15.87 -6.22 -13.16
C ILE A 383 14.82 -5.30 -12.53
N ALA A 384 14.37 -5.59 -11.32
CA ALA A 384 13.41 -4.75 -10.63
C ALA A 384 13.99 -3.37 -10.27
N ALA A 385 15.27 -3.30 -9.95
CA ALA A 385 15.98 -2.07 -9.58
C ALA A 385 16.11 -1.06 -10.74
N ILE A 386 16.17 -1.52 -12.00
CA ILE A 386 16.25 -0.62 -13.16
C ILE A 386 14.89 -0.10 -13.65
N ILE A 387 13.77 -0.51 -13.01
CA ILE A 387 12.44 0.01 -13.35
C ILE A 387 12.39 1.49 -12.92
N PRO A 388 12.19 2.43 -13.88
CA PRO A 388 12.29 3.86 -13.58
C PRO A 388 11.08 4.35 -12.75
N ALA A 389 11.30 5.46 -12.02
CA ALA A 389 10.25 6.13 -11.26
C ALA A 389 9.03 6.51 -12.12
N ALA A 390 9.22 6.86 -13.39
CA ALA A 390 8.14 7.14 -14.33
C ALA A 390 7.17 5.96 -14.49
N ALA A 391 7.68 4.73 -14.52
CA ALA A 391 6.87 3.52 -14.66
C ALA A 391 6.12 3.20 -13.37
N THR A 392 6.78 3.30 -12.22
CA THR A 392 6.14 3.07 -10.91
C THR A 392 5.12 4.14 -10.57
N SER A 393 5.34 5.41 -10.99
CA SER A 393 4.35 6.48 -10.90
C SER A 393 3.07 6.17 -11.65
N SER A 394 3.19 5.66 -12.88
CA SER A 394 2.02 5.26 -13.69
C SER A 394 1.14 4.25 -12.97
N ALA A 395 1.76 3.24 -12.36
CA ALA A 395 1.05 2.21 -11.59
C ALA A 395 0.42 2.81 -10.32
N LEU A 396 1.15 3.64 -9.59
CA LEU A 396 0.68 4.26 -8.35
C LEU A 396 -0.55 5.15 -8.60
N ILE A 397 -0.52 5.95 -9.66
CA ILE A 397 -1.65 6.80 -10.07
C ILE A 397 -2.85 5.92 -10.45
N TYR A 398 -2.64 4.86 -11.21
CA TYR A 398 -3.73 3.96 -11.60
C TYR A 398 -4.39 3.29 -10.40
N VAL A 399 -3.60 2.79 -9.43
CA VAL A 399 -4.12 2.23 -8.17
C VAL A 399 -4.91 3.28 -7.39
N GLY A 400 -4.39 4.51 -7.31
CA GLY A 400 -5.11 5.63 -6.70
C GLY A 400 -6.48 5.88 -7.35
N ILE A 401 -6.56 5.86 -8.69
CA ILE A 401 -7.83 6.00 -9.43
C ILE A 401 -8.81 4.88 -9.07
N LEU A 402 -8.33 3.63 -8.98
CA LEU A 402 -9.19 2.50 -8.59
C LEU A 402 -9.75 2.66 -7.18
N MET A 403 -8.94 3.14 -6.23
CA MET A 403 -9.36 3.33 -4.84
C MET A 403 -10.43 4.43 -4.70
N ILE A 404 -10.40 5.48 -5.53
CA ILE A 404 -11.41 6.54 -5.56
C ILE A 404 -12.81 5.98 -5.86
N SER A 405 -12.93 4.89 -6.62
CA SER A 405 -14.21 4.26 -6.95
C SER A 405 -15.03 3.87 -5.70
N GLY A 406 -14.37 3.69 -4.55
CA GLY A 406 -15.02 3.45 -3.26
C GLY A 406 -15.98 4.55 -2.80
N LEU A 407 -15.84 5.79 -3.33
CA LEU A 407 -16.78 6.88 -3.06
C LEU A 407 -18.23 6.56 -3.45
N SER A 408 -18.44 5.71 -4.43
CA SER A 408 -19.79 5.28 -4.85
C SER A 408 -20.59 4.58 -3.74
N LYS A 409 -19.91 4.13 -2.67
CA LYS A 409 -20.53 3.47 -1.52
C LYS A 409 -20.96 4.46 -0.42
N VAL A 410 -20.50 5.72 -0.47
CA VAL A 410 -20.87 6.76 0.48
C VAL A 410 -22.25 7.30 0.13
N ASP A 411 -23.14 7.31 1.11
CA ASP A 411 -24.43 7.97 0.94
C ASP A 411 -24.27 9.48 1.14
N PHE A 412 -24.21 10.21 0.04
CA PHE A 412 -24.06 11.67 0.03
C PHE A 412 -25.34 12.42 0.47
N THR A 413 -26.45 11.72 0.69
CA THR A 413 -27.68 12.31 1.26
C THR A 413 -27.65 12.31 2.79
N ASP A 414 -26.86 11.42 3.40
CA ASP A 414 -26.63 11.38 4.85
C ASP A 414 -25.41 12.25 5.22
N ILE A 415 -25.67 13.37 5.87
CA ILE A 415 -24.62 14.32 6.28
C ILE A 415 -23.60 13.70 7.25
N TYR A 416 -24.02 12.70 8.06
CA TYR A 416 -23.11 12.00 8.99
C TYR A 416 -22.15 11.05 8.29
N GLN A 417 -22.40 10.68 7.03
CA GLN A 417 -21.46 9.96 6.19
C GLN A 417 -20.67 10.93 5.30
N THR A 418 -21.35 11.90 4.69
CA THR A 418 -20.78 12.84 3.73
C THR A 418 -19.67 13.69 4.33
N VAL A 419 -19.90 14.32 5.49
CA VAL A 419 -18.92 15.27 6.06
C VAL A 419 -17.63 14.59 6.49
N PRO A 420 -17.64 13.48 7.26
CA PRO A 420 -16.39 12.78 7.59
C PRO A 420 -15.62 12.28 6.34
N ALA A 421 -16.33 11.73 5.35
CA ALA A 421 -15.71 11.29 4.10
C ALA A 421 -15.06 12.47 3.34
N ALA A 422 -15.79 13.58 3.19
CA ALA A 422 -15.28 14.77 2.50
C ALA A 422 -14.06 15.39 3.22
N ILE A 423 -14.08 15.44 4.55
CA ILE A 423 -12.94 15.92 5.35
C ILE A 423 -11.71 15.06 5.09
N MET A 424 -11.84 13.72 5.02
CA MET A 424 -10.72 12.85 4.69
C MET A 424 -10.19 13.08 3.27
N LEU A 425 -11.09 13.18 2.29
CA LEU A 425 -10.73 13.42 0.89
C LEU A 425 -9.91 14.71 0.70
N ILE A 426 -10.19 15.71 1.52
CA ILE A 426 -9.48 16.99 1.48
C ILE A 426 -8.21 16.93 2.32
N SER A 427 -8.31 16.49 3.57
CA SER A 427 -7.23 16.62 4.54
C SER A 427 -6.06 15.64 4.30
N MET A 428 -6.32 14.41 3.82
CA MET A 428 -5.24 13.44 3.58
C MET A 428 -4.26 13.88 2.50
N PRO A 429 -4.69 14.25 1.28
CA PRO A 429 -3.77 14.74 0.28
C PRO A 429 -3.07 16.05 0.66
N ILE A 430 -3.79 16.94 1.37
CA ILE A 430 -3.25 18.25 1.78
C ILE A 430 -2.16 18.10 2.83
N SER A 431 -2.43 17.31 3.88
CA SER A 431 -1.47 17.13 4.97
C SER A 431 -0.40 16.09 4.69
N GLY A 432 -0.54 15.30 3.60
CA GLY A 432 0.28 14.13 3.35
C GLY A 432 0.16 13.05 4.44
N SER A 433 -0.90 13.12 5.27
CA SER A 433 -1.03 12.24 6.43
C SER A 433 -2.42 11.60 6.52
N ILE A 434 -2.44 10.29 6.43
CA ILE A 434 -3.67 9.49 6.61
C ILE A 434 -4.21 9.67 8.03
N GLY A 435 -3.32 9.70 9.02
CA GLY A 435 -3.70 9.88 10.41
C GLY A 435 -4.41 11.20 10.69
N HIS A 436 -3.98 12.30 10.05
CA HIS A 436 -4.68 13.59 10.16
C HIS A 436 -6.08 13.51 9.57
N GLY A 437 -6.22 12.86 8.41
CA GLY A 437 -7.52 12.71 7.77
C GLY A 437 -8.51 11.91 8.61
N ILE A 438 -8.09 10.74 9.11
CA ILE A 438 -8.94 9.91 9.98
C ILE A 438 -9.29 10.65 11.27
N GLY A 439 -8.30 11.29 11.90
CA GLY A 439 -8.52 12.04 13.15
C GLY A 439 -9.55 13.16 12.96
N LEU A 440 -9.38 13.99 11.93
CA LEU A 440 -10.32 15.09 11.63
C LEU A 440 -11.72 14.56 11.29
N ALA A 441 -11.83 13.46 10.57
CA ALA A 441 -13.10 12.84 10.24
C ALA A 441 -13.85 12.32 11.48
N LEU A 442 -13.16 11.63 12.38
CA LEU A 442 -13.73 11.13 13.63
C LEU A 442 -14.16 12.27 14.55
N ILE A 443 -13.33 13.32 14.66
CA ILE A 443 -13.66 14.52 15.44
C ILE A 443 -14.88 15.20 14.86
N SER A 444 -14.94 15.41 13.53
CA SER A 444 -16.09 16.06 12.88
C SER A 444 -17.39 15.27 13.07
N TYR A 445 -17.34 13.95 12.90
CA TYR A 445 -18.50 13.09 13.17
C TYR A 445 -18.98 13.21 14.61
N THR A 446 -18.05 13.15 15.57
CA THR A 446 -18.36 13.24 16.99
C THR A 446 -19.01 14.59 17.33
N ILE A 447 -18.40 15.69 16.85
CA ILE A 447 -18.95 17.04 17.03
C ILE A 447 -20.37 17.14 16.45
N MET A 448 -20.56 16.71 15.20
CA MET A 448 -21.90 16.78 14.57
C MET A 448 -22.94 16.00 15.37
N LYS A 449 -22.64 14.77 15.78
CA LYS A 449 -23.59 13.94 16.55
C LYS A 449 -23.92 14.56 17.91
N VAL A 450 -22.94 15.12 18.62
CA VAL A 450 -23.14 15.77 19.91
C VAL A 450 -24.05 17.01 19.77
N PHE A 451 -23.70 17.90 18.84
CA PHE A 451 -24.45 19.17 18.68
C PHE A 451 -25.81 19.02 18.01
N THR A 452 -26.08 17.90 17.34
CA THR A 452 -27.41 17.59 16.79
C THR A 452 -28.29 16.76 17.75
N GLY A 453 -27.89 16.60 19.02
CA GLY A 453 -28.64 15.86 20.02
C GLY A 453 -28.56 14.32 19.89
N LYS A 454 -27.68 13.79 19.05
CA LYS A 454 -27.50 12.35 18.79
C LYS A 454 -26.23 11.80 19.46
N ALA A 455 -25.80 12.38 20.57
CA ALA A 455 -24.59 11.98 21.27
C ALA A 455 -24.54 10.48 21.67
N LYS A 456 -25.71 9.89 21.94
CA LYS A 456 -25.85 8.46 22.30
C LYS A 456 -25.57 7.49 21.13
N ASP A 457 -25.61 7.97 19.90
CA ASP A 457 -25.33 7.15 18.71
C ASP A 457 -23.82 6.99 18.47
N VAL A 458 -22.99 7.77 19.16
CA VAL A 458 -21.53 7.69 19.05
C VAL A 458 -21.01 6.62 19.99
N SER A 459 -20.23 5.68 19.45
CA SER A 459 -19.63 4.62 20.27
C SER A 459 -18.59 5.21 21.25
N VAL A 460 -18.44 4.57 22.40
CA VAL A 460 -17.42 4.95 23.39
C VAL A 460 -16.02 4.93 22.78
N LEU A 461 -15.74 3.95 21.93
CA LEU A 461 -14.48 3.84 21.22
C LEU A 461 -14.23 5.04 20.30
N THR A 462 -15.25 5.49 19.55
CA THR A 462 -15.17 6.69 18.69
C THR A 462 -14.87 7.94 19.52
N TYR A 463 -15.47 8.10 20.67
CA TYR A 463 -15.17 9.21 21.59
C TYR A 463 -13.72 9.18 22.04
N ILE A 464 -13.21 8.01 22.47
CA ILE A 464 -11.83 7.86 22.97
C ILE A 464 -10.85 8.20 21.83
N ILE A 465 -11.03 7.62 20.64
CA ILE A 465 -10.13 7.85 19.50
C ILE A 465 -10.17 9.31 19.07
N SER A 466 -11.36 9.93 18.98
CA SER A 466 -11.51 11.35 18.65
C SER A 466 -10.79 12.25 19.66
N ALA A 467 -10.88 11.94 20.95
CA ALA A 467 -10.17 12.68 21.99
C ALA A 467 -8.64 12.53 21.89
N ILE A 468 -8.16 11.33 21.59
CA ILE A 468 -6.72 11.08 21.39
C ILE A 468 -6.20 11.89 20.19
N PHE A 469 -6.90 11.88 19.05
CA PHE A 469 -6.50 12.67 17.88
C PHE A 469 -6.60 14.18 18.12
N LEU A 470 -7.62 14.63 18.85
CA LEU A 470 -7.74 16.04 19.23
C LEU A 470 -6.54 16.48 20.09
N LEU A 471 -6.19 15.70 21.08
CA LEU A 471 -5.00 15.95 21.91
C LEU A 471 -3.71 15.93 21.08
N LYS A 472 -3.60 15.00 20.12
CA LYS A 472 -2.43 14.93 19.22
C LYS A 472 -2.21 16.25 18.48
N PHE A 473 -3.26 16.87 17.95
CA PHE A 473 -3.13 18.12 17.19
C PHE A 473 -2.62 19.31 18.01
N PHE A 474 -2.74 19.24 19.34
CA PHE A 474 -2.29 20.31 20.25
C PHE A 474 -1.02 19.97 21.05
N LEU A 475 -0.70 18.70 21.23
CA LEU A 475 0.39 18.26 22.09
C LEU A 475 1.61 17.73 21.33
N VAL A 476 1.46 17.38 20.03
CA VAL A 476 2.54 16.86 19.21
C VAL A 476 2.87 17.89 18.13
N VAL A 477 4.10 18.37 18.14
CA VAL A 477 4.64 19.30 17.14
C VAL A 477 5.08 18.51 15.93
#